data_d75faf213b12385a9e9185face940d7f
#
_entry.id   d75faf213b12385a9e9185face940d7f
#
_cell.length_a   1.000
_cell.length_b   1.000
_cell.length_c   1.000
_cell.angle_alpha   90.00
_cell.angle_beta   90.00
_cell.angle_gamma   90.00
#
_symmetry.space_group_name_H-M   'P 1'
#
loop_
_entity.id
_entity.type
_entity.pdbx_description
1 polymer ?
#
loop_
_entity_poly.entity_id
_entity_poly.type
_entity_poly.pdbx_seq_one_letter_code
_entity_poly.pdbx_strand_id
1 'polypeptide(L)'
;MRVVITTTIGAMIGFGSIAQAQSWQPPSDSQRCPSKWGAGDQRGSGNHMSPETVMRATKLIRTGEVFELGRVLNDSMPLSAGRRFEVLTKRTRSDPGANHRGSNEELIVAEMGQVGTQFDTFPHQMIGTSMYNCFKLEDISTRTGFTKLGVENVGALMTRAVMIDVAALKGVDMLPDTSSHCNAATP
;
A
#
# COMPACT_ATOMS: atom_id res chain seq x y z
N MET A 1 40.58 -4.64 72.86
CA MET A 1 40.02 -3.60 72.00
C MET A 1 39.40 -4.29 70.77
N ARG A 2 38.07 -4.47 70.76
CA ARG A 2 37.38 -5.12 69.66
C ARG A 2 36.76 -4.01 68.81
N VAL A 3 37.13 -3.97 67.53
CA VAL A 3 36.54 -3.04 66.53
C VAL A 3 35.36 -3.74 65.90
N VAL A 4 34.18 -3.16 66.04
CA VAL A 4 32.94 -3.62 65.33
C VAL A 4 32.80 -2.81 64.08
N ILE A 5 32.89 -3.43 62.92
CA ILE A 5 32.64 -2.81 61.62
C ILE A 5 31.15 -3.05 61.26
N THR A 6 30.38 -1.98 61.27
CA THR A 6 28.97 -2.02 60.86
C THR A 6 28.90 -1.74 59.34
N THR A 7 28.54 -2.75 58.56
CA THR A 7 28.34 -2.61 57.11
C THR A 7 26.88 -2.21 56.83
N THR A 8 26.70 -0.98 56.35
CA THR A 8 25.36 -0.53 55.92
C THR A 8 25.12 -0.90 54.48
N ILE A 9 24.19 -1.82 54.22
CA ILE A 9 23.76 -2.21 52.87
C ILE A 9 22.69 -1.19 52.43
N GLY A 10 23.06 -0.30 51.51
CA GLY A 10 22.14 0.62 50.87
C GLY A 10 21.37 -0.13 49.77
N ALA A 11 20.04 -0.31 49.92
CA ALA A 11 19.18 -0.81 48.88
C ALA A 11 18.92 0.29 47.85
N MET A 12 19.49 0.17 46.65
CA MET A 12 19.09 0.98 45.49
C MET A 12 17.77 0.48 44.93
N ILE A 13 16.68 1.17 45.18
CA ILE A 13 15.41 0.97 44.52
C ILE A 13 15.51 1.62 43.13
N GLY A 14 15.77 0.81 42.08
CA GLY A 14 15.72 1.26 40.71
C GLY A 14 14.26 1.54 40.31
N PHE A 15 13.89 2.78 40.13
CA PHE A 15 12.64 3.13 39.47
C PHE A 15 12.78 2.81 37.98
N GLY A 16 12.36 1.61 37.57
CA GLY A 16 12.19 1.28 36.17
C GLY A 16 11.01 2.12 35.62
N SER A 17 11.31 3.11 34.82
CA SER A 17 10.31 3.80 34.03
C SER A 17 9.69 2.79 33.06
N ILE A 18 8.44 2.37 33.32
CA ILE A 18 7.65 1.62 32.35
C ILE A 18 7.33 2.61 31.23
N ALA A 19 8.06 2.54 30.12
CA ALA A 19 7.67 3.24 28.92
C ALA A 19 6.33 2.68 28.47
N GLN A 20 5.25 3.37 28.76
CA GLN A 20 3.95 3.06 28.19
C GLN A 20 4.04 3.34 26.69
N ALA A 21 3.92 2.30 25.89
CA ALA A 21 3.73 2.45 24.46
C ALA A 21 2.50 3.34 24.24
N GLN A 22 2.72 4.55 23.76
CA GLN A 22 1.64 5.49 23.48
C GLN A 22 0.81 4.88 22.34
N SER A 23 -0.42 4.48 22.62
CA SER A 23 -1.32 3.94 21.59
C SER A 23 -1.49 5.00 20.50
N TRP A 24 -1.23 4.63 19.25
CA TRP A 24 -1.45 5.51 18.12
C TRP A 24 -2.90 5.98 18.10
N GLN A 25 -3.09 7.29 17.99
CA GLN A 25 -4.39 7.90 17.83
C GLN A 25 -4.46 8.54 16.44
N PRO A 26 -5.54 8.30 15.68
CA PRO A 26 -5.69 8.94 14.39
C PRO A 26 -5.80 10.46 14.55
N PRO A 27 -5.16 11.24 13.66
CA PRO A 27 -5.33 12.68 13.67
C PRO A 27 -6.79 13.06 13.34
N SER A 28 -7.26 14.16 13.93
CA SER A 28 -8.60 14.68 13.66
C SER A 28 -8.78 15.14 12.21
N ASP A 29 -10.02 15.26 11.75
CA ASP A 29 -10.31 15.77 10.41
C ASP A 29 -9.73 17.18 10.21
N SER A 30 -9.75 18.04 11.22
CA SER A 30 -9.18 19.40 11.15
C SER A 30 -7.65 19.43 10.97
N GLN A 31 -6.96 18.35 11.35
CA GLN A 31 -5.52 18.20 11.14
C GLN A 31 -5.18 17.58 9.77
N ARG A 32 -6.14 16.89 9.16
CA ARG A 32 -5.95 16.16 7.90
C ARG A 32 -6.49 16.91 6.68
N CYS A 33 -7.46 17.81 6.90
CA CYS A 33 -8.25 18.42 5.83
C CYS A 33 -8.45 19.92 6.05
N PRO A 34 -8.49 20.69 4.98
CA PRO A 34 -8.24 20.23 3.61
C PRO A 34 -6.78 19.86 3.38
N SER A 35 -6.52 19.09 2.33
CA SER A 35 -5.14 18.81 1.93
C SER A 35 -4.42 20.10 1.54
N LYS A 36 -3.09 20.09 1.55
CA LYS A 36 -2.29 21.26 1.13
C LYS A 36 -2.50 21.65 -0.33
N TRP A 37 -3.15 20.80 -1.12
CA TRP A 37 -3.51 21.07 -2.51
C TRP A 37 -4.98 21.51 -2.68
N GLY A 38 -5.69 21.71 -1.57
CA GLY A 38 -7.06 22.21 -1.55
C GLY A 38 -8.12 21.12 -1.32
N ALA A 39 -9.33 21.57 -0.97
CA ALA A 39 -10.43 20.68 -0.58
C ALA A 39 -10.94 19.77 -1.70
N GLY A 40 -10.73 20.12 -2.96
CA GLY A 40 -11.14 19.32 -4.12
C GLY A 40 -10.06 18.34 -4.60
N ASP A 41 -8.88 18.32 -3.95
CA ASP A 41 -7.79 17.48 -4.40
C ASP A 41 -8.10 16.00 -4.22
N GLN A 42 -7.83 15.23 -5.27
CA GLN A 42 -8.00 13.78 -5.33
C GLN A 42 -6.72 13.05 -5.75
N ARG A 43 -5.61 13.78 -5.84
CA ARG A 43 -4.35 13.26 -6.35
C ARG A 43 -3.29 13.06 -5.27
N GLY A 44 -3.41 13.76 -4.16
CA GLY A 44 -2.50 13.65 -3.02
C GLY A 44 -1.04 13.92 -3.40
N SER A 45 -0.13 13.08 -2.96
CA SER A 45 1.30 13.22 -3.25
C SER A 45 1.65 13.11 -4.74
N GLY A 46 0.75 12.59 -5.59
CA GLY A 46 0.90 12.66 -7.04
C GLY A 46 1.06 14.08 -7.59
N ASN A 47 0.59 15.08 -6.84
CA ASN A 47 0.78 16.50 -7.18
C ASN A 47 2.24 16.99 -7.13
N HIS A 48 3.14 16.22 -6.52
CA HIS A 48 4.57 16.51 -6.59
C HIS A 48 5.20 16.14 -7.93
N MET A 49 4.49 15.41 -8.77
CA MET A 49 4.96 15.02 -10.07
C MET A 49 4.75 16.16 -11.07
N SER A 50 5.81 16.58 -11.72
CA SER A 50 5.82 17.63 -12.75
C SER A 50 6.71 17.19 -13.91
N PRO A 51 6.64 17.86 -15.06
CA PRO A 51 7.57 17.59 -16.17
C PRO A 51 9.04 17.56 -15.74
N GLU A 52 9.43 18.46 -14.84
CA GLU A 52 10.81 18.54 -14.34
C GLU A 52 11.18 17.33 -13.47
N THR A 53 10.25 16.83 -12.63
CA THR A 53 10.50 15.62 -11.81
C THR A 53 10.59 14.39 -12.68
N VAL A 54 9.78 14.29 -13.73
CA VAL A 54 9.84 13.22 -14.73
C VAL A 54 11.19 13.27 -15.46
N MET A 55 11.59 14.44 -15.97
CA MET A 55 12.86 14.60 -16.66
C MET A 55 14.08 14.34 -15.76
N ARG A 56 13.98 14.61 -14.46
CA ARG A 56 15.02 14.19 -13.51
C ARG A 56 15.05 12.68 -13.34
N ALA A 57 13.91 12.02 -13.30
CA ALA A 57 13.85 10.57 -13.18
C ALA A 57 14.47 9.86 -14.38
N THR A 58 14.26 10.34 -15.61
CA THR A 58 14.85 9.75 -16.82
C THR A 58 16.38 9.81 -16.82
N LYS A 59 16.98 10.81 -16.18
CA LYS A 59 18.44 10.93 -16.05
C LYS A 59 19.08 9.87 -15.15
N LEU A 60 18.27 9.11 -14.41
CA LEU A 60 18.75 8.01 -13.57
C LEU A 60 18.96 6.71 -14.36
N ILE A 61 18.42 6.62 -15.56
CA ILE A 61 18.58 5.46 -16.43
C ILE A 61 20.04 5.41 -16.91
N ARG A 62 20.73 4.31 -16.62
CA ARG A 62 22.14 4.12 -16.97
C ARG A 62 22.38 3.00 -17.95
N THR A 63 21.69 1.88 -17.78
CA THR A 63 21.88 0.67 -18.58
C THR A 63 20.74 0.40 -19.55
N GLY A 64 19.57 1.00 -19.32
CA GLY A 64 18.36 0.66 -20.08
C GLY A 64 17.75 -0.69 -19.72
N GLU A 65 18.29 -1.37 -18.72
CA GLU A 65 17.72 -2.62 -18.22
C GLU A 65 16.34 -2.39 -17.63
N VAL A 66 15.42 -3.30 -17.94
CA VAL A 66 14.02 -3.22 -17.49
C VAL A 66 13.73 -4.40 -16.58
N PHE A 67 13.21 -4.13 -15.40
CA PHE A 67 12.78 -5.11 -14.43
C PHE A 67 11.25 -5.15 -14.35
N GLU A 68 10.67 -6.29 -14.64
CA GLU A 68 9.25 -6.51 -14.46
C GLU A 68 8.97 -6.82 -12.99
N LEU A 69 8.22 -5.93 -12.32
CA LEU A 69 7.84 -6.08 -10.92
C LEU A 69 6.40 -6.60 -10.77
N GLY A 70 5.67 -6.70 -11.86
CA GLY A 70 4.31 -7.23 -11.88
C GLY A 70 4.30 -8.74 -11.67
N ARG A 71 3.50 -9.22 -10.73
CA ARG A 71 3.25 -10.65 -10.58
C ARG A 71 2.28 -11.12 -11.67
N VAL A 72 2.53 -12.27 -12.24
CA VAL A 72 1.53 -12.95 -13.09
C VAL A 72 0.30 -13.28 -12.25
N LEU A 73 -0.85 -12.80 -12.68
CA LEU A 73 -2.12 -13.06 -12.01
C LEU A 73 -2.72 -14.35 -12.56
N ASN A 74 -3.03 -15.28 -11.68
CA ASN A 74 -3.70 -16.55 -12.01
C ASN A 74 -4.47 -17.05 -10.79
N ASP A 75 -5.30 -18.05 -10.99
CA ASP A 75 -6.17 -18.65 -9.98
C ASP A 75 -5.42 -19.45 -8.91
N SER A 76 -4.17 -19.80 -9.16
CA SER A 76 -3.32 -20.57 -8.22
C SER A 76 -2.39 -19.70 -7.37
N MET A 77 -2.38 -18.39 -7.58
CA MET A 77 -1.55 -17.51 -6.75
C MET A 77 -2.07 -17.41 -5.32
N PRO A 78 -1.21 -17.16 -4.33
CA PRO A 78 -1.66 -16.88 -2.97
C PRO A 78 -2.56 -15.65 -2.93
N LEU A 79 -3.74 -15.80 -2.36
CA LEU A 79 -4.72 -14.74 -2.18
C LEU A 79 -4.98 -14.50 -0.70
N SER A 80 -5.28 -13.27 -0.31
CA SER A 80 -5.80 -13.00 1.02
C SER A 80 -7.12 -13.72 1.25
N ALA A 81 -7.41 -14.12 2.48
CA ALA A 81 -8.60 -14.88 2.83
C ALA A 81 -9.89 -14.23 2.30
N GLY A 82 -10.73 -15.01 1.65
CA GLY A 82 -11.99 -14.58 1.07
C GLY A 82 -11.87 -13.86 -0.28
N ARG A 83 -10.66 -13.67 -0.81
CA ARG A 83 -10.45 -13.10 -2.15
C ARG A 83 -10.52 -14.20 -3.21
N ARG A 84 -10.87 -13.79 -4.42
CA ARG A 84 -10.81 -14.68 -5.57
C ARG A 84 -10.31 -13.96 -6.81
N PHE A 85 -9.72 -14.75 -7.68
CA PHE A 85 -9.30 -14.33 -9.02
C PHE A 85 -9.61 -15.49 -9.99
N GLU A 86 -10.39 -15.22 -11.02
CA GLU A 86 -10.76 -16.21 -12.02
C GLU A 86 -10.60 -15.60 -13.41
N VAL A 87 -10.05 -16.39 -14.33
CA VAL A 87 -9.96 -16.03 -15.75
C VAL A 87 -10.71 -17.09 -16.55
N LEU A 88 -11.65 -16.65 -17.36
CA LEU A 88 -12.44 -17.49 -18.25
C LEU A 88 -12.20 -17.07 -19.69
N THR A 89 -11.68 -17.99 -20.50
CA THR A 89 -11.50 -17.72 -21.93
C THR A 89 -12.82 -17.87 -22.68
N LYS A 90 -13.04 -16.99 -23.63
CA LYS A 90 -14.24 -16.96 -24.45
C LYS A 90 -13.87 -16.80 -25.92
N ARG A 91 -14.34 -17.76 -26.77
CA ARG A 91 -14.23 -17.58 -28.18
C ARG A 91 -15.33 -16.63 -28.65
N THR A 92 -14.96 -15.51 -29.26
CA THR A 92 -15.90 -14.51 -29.75
C THR A 92 -16.29 -14.75 -31.20
N ARG A 93 -15.48 -15.49 -31.98
CA ARG A 93 -15.76 -15.86 -33.34
C ARG A 93 -15.38 -17.32 -33.58
N SER A 94 -16.36 -18.17 -33.87
CA SER A 94 -16.18 -19.59 -34.15
C SER A 94 -16.08 -19.91 -35.65
N ASP A 95 -16.63 -19.05 -36.49
CA ASP A 95 -16.48 -19.13 -37.96
C ASP A 95 -15.44 -18.09 -38.40
N PRO A 96 -14.25 -18.51 -38.84
CA PRO A 96 -13.18 -17.59 -39.22
C PRO A 96 -13.47 -16.85 -40.54
N GLY A 97 -14.49 -17.16 -41.28
CA GLY A 97 -14.79 -16.56 -42.60
C GLY A 97 -13.67 -16.77 -43.61
N ALA A 98 -13.70 -16.03 -44.73
CA ALA A 98 -12.80 -16.22 -45.85
C ALA A 98 -11.33 -15.88 -45.55
N ASN A 99 -11.08 -15.01 -44.60
CA ASN A 99 -9.71 -14.62 -44.18
C ASN A 99 -9.13 -15.48 -43.05
N HIS A 100 -9.83 -16.52 -42.63
CA HIS A 100 -9.44 -17.48 -41.58
C HIS A 100 -9.08 -16.85 -40.23
N ARG A 101 -9.57 -15.63 -39.92
CA ARG A 101 -9.35 -14.95 -38.66
C ARG A 101 -10.38 -15.39 -37.62
N GLY A 102 -9.87 -15.90 -36.50
CA GLY A 102 -10.65 -16.10 -35.27
C GLY A 102 -10.26 -15.08 -34.21
N SER A 103 -11.02 -15.00 -33.12
CA SER A 103 -10.70 -14.19 -31.95
C SER A 103 -11.16 -14.88 -30.67
N ASN A 104 -10.43 -14.58 -29.61
CA ASN A 104 -10.77 -14.99 -28.25
C ASN A 104 -10.71 -13.75 -27.36
N GLU A 105 -11.43 -13.81 -26.27
CA GLU A 105 -11.43 -12.81 -25.22
C GLU A 105 -11.36 -13.50 -23.86
N GLU A 106 -11.07 -12.74 -22.85
CA GLU A 106 -11.01 -13.18 -21.46
C GLU A 106 -12.01 -12.40 -20.63
N LEU A 107 -12.71 -13.12 -19.77
CA LEU A 107 -13.50 -12.56 -18.69
C LEU A 107 -12.72 -12.74 -17.40
N ILE A 108 -12.45 -11.63 -16.69
CA ILE A 108 -11.82 -11.65 -15.38
C ILE A 108 -12.89 -11.37 -14.33
N VAL A 109 -12.95 -12.24 -13.33
CA VAL A 109 -13.76 -12.05 -12.12
C VAL A 109 -12.83 -12.04 -10.92
N ALA A 110 -12.67 -10.87 -10.30
CA ALA A 110 -11.69 -10.69 -9.23
C ALA A 110 -12.10 -9.58 -8.25
N GLU A 111 -11.70 -9.75 -7.00
CA GLU A 111 -11.54 -8.62 -6.10
C GLU A 111 -10.20 -7.95 -6.42
N MET A 112 -10.22 -6.64 -6.70
CA MET A 112 -9.01 -5.92 -7.09
C MET A 112 -8.06 -5.62 -5.92
N GLY A 113 -8.56 -5.56 -4.69
CA GLY A 113 -7.75 -5.34 -3.51
C GLY A 113 -7.12 -6.62 -2.98
N GLN A 114 -5.81 -6.60 -2.64
CA GLN A 114 -5.06 -7.72 -2.07
C GLN A 114 -4.98 -8.95 -3.00
N VAL A 115 -4.98 -8.72 -4.31
CA VAL A 115 -4.85 -9.73 -5.36
C VAL A 115 -3.67 -9.37 -6.27
N GLY A 116 -2.51 -9.97 -6.02
CA GLY A 116 -1.29 -9.74 -6.77
C GLY A 116 -0.76 -8.31 -6.69
N THR A 117 -0.06 -7.87 -7.75
CA THR A 117 0.48 -6.51 -7.84
C THR A 117 -0.63 -5.54 -8.24
N GLN A 118 -0.84 -4.52 -7.43
CA GLN A 118 -1.96 -3.58 -7.59
C GLN A 118 -1.58 -2.18 -7.11
N PHE A 119 -2.43 -1.22 -7.43
CA PHE A 119 -2.37 0.14 -6.92
C PHE A 119 -3.68 0.45 -6.20
N ASP A 120 -3.62 0.54 -4.87
CA ASP A 120 -4.77 0.95 -4.06
C ASP A 120 -4.93 2.47 -4.11
N THR A 121 -6.16 2.91 -4.39
CA THR A 121 -6.50 4.33 -4.38
C THR A 121 -7.02 4.77 -3.00
N PHE A 122 -7.26 6.07 -2.85
CA PHE A 122 -7.63 6.66 -1.56
C PHE A 122 -8.90 6.07 -0.90
N PRO A 123 -9.93 5.59 -1.64
CA PRO A 123 -11.07 4.96 -1.00
C PRO A 123 -10.76 3.63 -0.30
N HIS A 124 -9.60 3.01 -0.59
CA HIS A 124 -9.23 1.74 0.04
C HIS A 124 -9.01 1.87 1.56
N GLN A 125 -8.57 3.03 2.02
CA GLN A 125 -8.29 3.27 3.45
C GLN A 125 -9.10 4.46 3.97
N MET A 126 -9.61 4.33 5.18
CA MET A 126 -10.37 5.40 5.85
C MET A 126 -10.11 5.41 7.35
N ILE A 127 -10.35 6.55 7.96
CA ILE A 127 -10.38 6.74 9.41
C ILE A 127 -11.82 7.06 9.80
N GLY A 128 -12.48 6.13 10.51
CA GLY A 128 -13.93 6.17 10.64
C GLY A 128 -14.59 6.06 9.27
N THR A 129 -15.43 7.02 8.89
CA THR A 129 -16.03 7.13 7.54
C THR A 129 -15.34 8.18 6.66
N SER A 130 -14.18 8.68 7.09
CA SER A 130 -13.45 9.78 6.44
C SER A 130 -12.24 9.24 5.68
N MET A 131 -12.21 9.47 4.39
CA MET A 131 -11.12 9.11 3.48
C MET A 131 -10.15 10.26 3.29
N TYR A 132 -9.24 10.13 2.31
CA TYR A 132 -8.33 11.20 1.95
C TYR A 132 -9.09 12.50 1.73
N ASN A 133 -8.50 13.61 2.20
CA ASN A 133 -9.03 14.97 2.08
C ASN A 133 -10.45 15.14 2.65
N CYS A 134 -10.80 14.28 3.61
CA CYS A 134 -12.09 14.24 4.32
C CYS A 134 -13.33 14.00 3.46
N PHE A 135 -13.17 13.43 2.29
CA PHE A 135 -14.32 12.86 1.59
C PHE A 135 -15.00 11.81 2.47
N LYS A 136 -16.31 11.88 2.61
CA LYS A 136 -17.08 10.97 3.44
C LYS A 136 -17.59 9.79 2.64
N LEU A 137 -17.55 8.60 3.26
CA LEU A 137 -18.02 7.37 2.62
C LEU A 137 -19.46 7.52 2.09
N GLU A 138 -20.34 8.06 2.90
CA GLU A 138 -21.75 8.27 2.60
C GLU A 138 -22.01 9.20 1.42
N ASP A 139 -21.08 10.12 1.15
CA ASP A 139 -21.22 11.11 0.07
C ASP A 139 -20.73 10.58 -1.29
N ILE A 140 -19.79 9.64 -1.29
CA ILE A 140 -19.12 9.24 -2.53
C ILE A 140 -19.27 7.77 -2.89
N SER A 141 -19.72 6.92 -1.96
CA SER A 141 -19.94 5.49 -2.23
C SER A 141 -21.29 5.27 -2.90
N THR A 142 -21.27 4.51 -3.97
CA THR A 142 -22.49 4.06 -4.67
C THR A 142 -22.46 2.55 -4.85
N ARG A 143 -23.59 1.99 -5.28
CA ARG A 143 -23.66 0.56 -5.59
C ARG A 143 -22.70 0.13 -6.71
N THR A 144 -22.33 1.04 -7.60
CA THR A 144 -21.52 0.77 -8.78
C THR A 144 -20.08 1.30 -8.66
N GLY A 145 -19.68 1.76 -7.47
CA GLY A 145 -18.33 2.24 -7.20
C GLY A 145 -18.32 3.60 -6.50
N PHE A 146 -17.14 4.17 -6.39
CA PHE A 146 -16.92 5.49 -5.80
C PHE A 146 -17.01 6.59 -6.87
N THR A 147 -17.65 7.70 -6.55
CA THR A 147 -17.78 8.86 -7.46
C THR A 147 -16.63 9.84 -7.37
N LYS A 148 -15.75 9.67 -6.37
CA LYS A 148 -14.55 10.47 -6.13
C LYS A 148 -13.40 9.57 -5.73
N LEU A 149 -12.20 10.11 -5.79
CA LEU A 149 -10.96 9.48 -5.34
C LEU A 149 -10.54 8.24 -6.16
N GLY A 150 -11.13 8.02 -7.31
CA GLY A 150 -10.77 6.93 -8.21
C GLY A 150 -9.35 7.10 -8.79
N VAL A 151 -8.79 6.00 -9.29
CA VAL A 151 -7.41 5.96 -9.82
C VAL A 151 -7.23 6.91 -11.01
N GLU A 152 -8.28 7.15 -11.78
CA GLU A 152 -8.29 8.08 -12.92
C GLU A 152 -7.94 9.51 -12.48
N ASN A 153 -8.22 9.89 -11.24
CA ASN A 153 -7.90 11.20 -10.70
C ASN A 153 -6.44 11.31 -10.22
N VAL A 154 -5.79 10.20 -9.94
CA VAL A 154 -4.35 10.17 -9.64
C VAL A 154 -3.53 10.41 -10.90
N GLY A 155 -3.96 9.82 -12.01
CA GLY A 155 -3.28 9.90 -13.30
C GLY A 155 -2.04 9.00 -13.38
N ALA A 156 -1.32 9.10 -14.48
CA ALA A 156 -0.10 8.33 -14.69
C ALA A 156 0.99 8.73 -13.68
N LEU A 157 1.68 7.72 -13.15
CA LEU A 157 2.80 7.91 -12.24
C LEU A 157 4.10 7.60 -12.97
N MET A 158 4.98 8.59 -13.09
CA MET A 158 6.32 8.43 -13.63
C MET A 158 7.30 9.26 -12.79
N THR A 159 8.12 8.60 -12.00
CA THR A 159 9.04 9.29 -11.10
C THR A 159 10.17 8.36 -10.67
N ARG A 160 11.12 8.90 -9.92
CA ARG A 160 12.13 8.11 -9.24
C ARG A 160 11.46 7.24 -8.15
N ALA A 161 11.84 5.98 -8.11
CA ALA A 161 11.53 5.10 -7.00
C ALA A 161 12.73 4.94 -6.06
N VAL A 162 12.45 4.55 -4.82
CA VAL A 162 13.45 4.11 -3.85
C VAL A 162 13.11 2.69 -3.43
N MET A 163 14.05 1.78 -3.65
CA MET A 163 13.92 0.42 -3.16
C MET A 163 14.43 0.35 -1.72
N ILE A 164 13.61 -0.20 -0.82
CA ILE A 164 13.98 -0.51 0.56
C ILE A 164 14.01 -2.03 0.67
N ASP A 165 15.21 -2.60 0.64
CA ASP A 165 15.40 -4.05 0.70
C ASP A 165 15.42 -4.53 2.15
N VAL A 166 14.24 -4.86 2.67
CA VAL A 166 14.07 -5.35 4.05
C VAL A 166 14.59 -6.78 4.18
N ALA A 167 14.50 -7.60 3.14
CA ALA A 167 15.03 -8.96 3.18
C ALA A 167 16.56 -8.95 3.33
N ALA A 168 17.25 -8.16 2.52
CA ALA A 168 18.69 -7.97 2.64
C ALA A 168 19.08 -7.37 3.99
N LEU A 169 18.32 -6.39 4.51
CA LEU A 169 18.56 -5.81 5.83
C LEU A 169 18.48 -6.87 6.95
N LYS A 170 17.59 -7.86 6.80
CA LYS A 170 17.42 -8.96 7.75
C LYS A 170 18.33 -10.17 7.46
N GLY A 171 19.10 -10.12 6.39
CA GLY A 171 19.99 -11.22 5.98
C GLY A 171 19.26 -12.50 5.57
N VAL A 172 18.07 -12.36 4.97
CA VAL A 172 17.25 -13.49 4.48
C VAL A 172 16.95 -13.31 2.99
N ASP A 173 16.82 -14.41 2.27
CA ASP A 173 16.48 -14.38 0.85
C ASP A 173 15.03 -13.95 0.61
N MET A 174 14.14 -14.31 1.54
CA MET A 174 12.72 -13.98 1.48
C MET A 174 12.19 -13.74 2.89
N LEU A 175 11.33 -12.73 3.02
CA LEU A 175 10.63 -12.49 4.27
C LEU A 175 9.65 -13.64 4.55
N PRO A 176 9.53 -14.10 5.81
CA PRO A 176 8.55 -15.11 6.17
C PRO A 176 7.14 -14.58 5.92
N ASP A 177 6.25 -15.48 5.51
CA ASP A 177 4.81 -15.17 5.43
C ASP A 177 4.26 -14.98 6.84
N THR A 178 4.30 -13.74 7.29
CA THR A 178 3.74 -13.35 8.58
C THR A 178 2.64 -12.34 8.35
N SER A 179 1.48 -12.84 8.01
CA SER A 179 0.23 -12.06 7.95
C SER A 179 -0.05 -11.29 9.27
N SER A 180 0.63 -11.66 10.36
CA SER A 180 0.55 -11.02 11.68
C SER A 180 1.43 -9.77 11.85
N HIS A 181 2.34 -9.46 10.93
CA HIS A 181 3.32 -8.37 11.13
C HIS A 181 2.98 -7.06 10.45
N CYS A 182 1.93 -7.00 9.64
CA CYS A 182 1.43 -5.73 9.12
C CYS A 182 0.76 -4.85 10.18
N ASN A 183 0.51 -5.38 11.36
CA ASN A 183 -0.10 -4.65 12.48
C ASN A 183 0.89 -4.24 13.57
N ALA A 184 2.15 -4.58 13.43
CA ALA A 184 3.16 -4.15 14.38
C ALA A 184 3.69 -2.77 13.98
N ALA A 185 3.01 -1.73 14.40
CA ALA A 185 3.69 -0.52 14.81
C ALA A 185 4.62 -0.93 15.95
N THR A 186 5.78 -1.46 15.63
CA THR A 186 6.86 -1.67 16.60
C THR A 186 7.64 -0.37 16.64
N PRO A 187 7.93 0.13 17.85
CA PRO A 187 8.55 1.45 18.11
C PRO A 187 9.91 1.60 17.45
#